data_810558abcd3951e79136c9cb7aac64ea
#
_entry.id   810558abcd3951e79136c9cb7aac64ea
#
_cell.length_a   1.000
_cell.length_b   1.000
_cell.length_c   1.000
_cell.angle_alpha   90.00
_cell.angle_beta   90.00
_cell.angle_gamma   90.00
#
_symmetry.space_group_name_H-M   'P 1'
#
loop_
_entity.id
_entity.type
_entity.pdbx_description
1 polymer ?
#
loop_
_entity_poly.entity_id
_entity_poly.type
_entity_poly.pdbx_seq_one_letter_code
_entity_poly.pdbx_strand_id
1 'polypeptide(L)'
;MSFRLRIVFMTTALITLLFSVGGAVLIHTTFLASLEKEEQAAVDDSQFLLKILQVVGEDGEWFGEEEMVTLLKSMDLQNSMDCLVLTQGEDVVYRYQKCNSIADHMDLKLETEDRQVLITYFSIDEQEKYLQTTTRITLNGKIYYLNIGRNLTAIYEVRKEQIGVFKRTFWVLFVLGAVLSGFLAAVLTRPLRSLTRASREIGGGNLKYRSKITSADEIGALSEEFDKMADQLENHIALLQESAEQKEQFMGAFTHELKTPMTSIIGYADLLRTQKLTPEDEEDALDYIFSEAKRLENLSLKMLDLFVADKKELTMKECSPAELVEYVARHLQPVYEKSSLLIQTDTESGTCLLEPDLFQTLLINLLDNARKAMEQGGEIFVSVKMPEEGCILKVKDHGKGIPKEAMKHITEAFYRADKARARSEGSAGLGLALCEKIVQLHHGRMTFESEEGSGTEVTVVLRAEGGENS
;
A
#
# COMPACT_ATOMS: atom_id res chain seq x y z
N MET A 1 12.46 13.72 -15.91
CA MET A 1 12.91 12.37 -16.28
C MET A 1 11.95 11.35 -15.69
N SER A 2 11.39 10.44 -16.49
CA SER A 2 10.44 9.42 -15.96
C SER A 2 11.18 8.43 -15.04
N PHE A 3 10.46 7.83 -14.07
CA PHE A 3 11.02 6.85 -13.13
C PHE A 3 11.71 5.68 -13.88
N ARG A 4 11.08 5.20 -14.96
CA ARG A 4 11.66 4.20 -15.85
C ARG A 4 13.03 4.60 -16.39
N LEU A 5 13.17 5.84 -16.88
CA LEU A 5 14.42 6.34 -17.46
C LEU A 5 15.53 6.47 -16.39
N ARG A 6 15.17 6.79 -15.14
CA ARG A 6 16.12 6.84 -14.01
C ARG A 6 16.69 5.46 -13.70
N ILE A 7 15.83 4.43 -13.65
CA ILE A 7 16.26 3.05 -13.40
C ILE A 7 17.23 2.61 -14.51
N VAL A 8 16.85 2.79 -15.79
CA VAL A 8 17.70 2.42 -16.92
C VAL A 8 19.05 3.13 -16.87
N PHE A 9 19.05 4.43 -16.61
CA PHE A 9 20.28 5.20 -16.53
C PHE A 9 21.19 4.75 -15.37
N MET A 10 20.63 4.59 -14.16
CA MET A 10 21.40 4.20 -12.98
C MET A 10 21.99 2.79 -13.11
N THR A 11 21.19 1.82 -13.56
CA THR A 11 21.68 0.44 -13.72
C THR A 11 22.72 0.32 -14.84
N THR A 12 22.49 0.97 -15.98
CA THR A 12 23.46 0.96 -17.09
C THR A 12 24.74 1.68 -16.69
N ALA A 13 24.66 2.83 -16.02
CA ALA A 13 25.83 3.56 -15.54
C ALA A 13 26.64 2.75 -14.52
N LEU A 14 25.98 2.05 -13.59
CA LEU A 14 26.66 1.21 -12.60
C LEU A 14 27.40 0.04 -13.26
N ILE A 15 26.75 -0.67 -14.17
CA ILE A 15 27.35 -1.81 -14.89
C ILE A 15 28.56 -1.35 -15.71
N THR A 16 28.42 -0.24 -16.44
CA THR A 16 29.51 0.29 -17.28
C THR A 16 30.68 0.78 -16.43
N LEU A 17 30.43 1.43 -15.31
CA LEU A 17 31.47 1.88 -14.39
C LEU A 17 32.27 0.70 -13.83
N LEU A 18 31.57 -0.32 -13.29
CA LEU A 18 32.20 -1.51 -12.71
C LEU A 18 33.04 -2.26 -13.74
N PHE A 19 32.48 -2.47 -14.95
CA PHE A 19 33.21 -3.16 -16.01
C PHE A 19 34.41 -2.34 -16.50
N SER A 20 34.28 -1.01 -16.66
CA SER A 20 35.35 -0.13 -17.08
C SER A 20 36.53 -0.11 -16.11
N VAL A 21 36.23 0.06 -14.82
CA VAL A 21 37.27 0.07 -13.76
C VAL A 21 37.92 -1.30 -13.64
N GLY A 22 37.12 -2.37 -13.54
CA GLY A 22 37.64 -3.72 -13.42
C GLY A 22 38.53 -4.14 -14.60
N GLY A 23 38.11 -3.84 -15.83
CA GLY A 23 38.88 -4.14 -17.02
C GLY A 23 40.15 -3.33 -17.14
N ALA A 24 40.09 -2.03 -16.80
CA ALA A 24 41.30 -1.18 -16.79
C ALA A 24 42.33 -1.66 -15.76
N VAL A 25 41.88 -2.02 -14.53
CA VAL A 25 42.74 -2.59 -13.49
C VAL A 25 43.35 -3.91 -13.95
N LEU A 26 42.55 -4.82 -14.51
CA LEU A 26 43.03 -6.12 -14.97
C LEU A 26 44.13 -5.97 -16.05
N ILE A 27 43.88 -5.16 -17.08
CA ILE A 27 44.88 -4.92 -18.16
C ILE A 27 46.14 -4.30 -17.59
N HIS A 28 46.00 -3.34 -16.68
CA HIS A 28 47.14 -2.67 -16.06
C HIS A 28 47.98 -3.61 -15.19
N THR A 29 47.36 -4.37 -14.33
CA THR A 29 48.06 -5.34 -13.43
C THR A 29 48.73 -6.45 -14.23
N THR A 30 48.07 -6.99 -15.27
CA THR A 30 48.65 -8.02 -16.15
C THR A 30 49.87 -7.47 -16.91
N PHE A 31 49.77 -6.25 -17.40
CA PHE A 31 50.87 -5.58 -18.07
C PHE A 31 52.08 -5.37 -17.13
N LEU A 32 51.85 -4.84 -15.91
CA LEU A 32 52.91 -4.64 -14.93
C LEU A 32 53.58 -5.95 -14.55
N ALA A 33 52.77 -7.01 -14.27
CA ALA A 33 53.31 -8.33 -13.93
C ALA A 33 54.18 -8.94 -15.06
N SER A 34 53.74 -8.72 -16.33
CA SER A 34 54.52 -9.19 -17.48
C SER A 34 55.84 -8.40 -17.64
N LEU A 35 55.78 -7.09 -17.38
CA LEU A 35 56.98 -6.22 -17.45
C LEU A 35 57.98 -6.60 -16.33
N GLU A 36 57.52 -6.73 -15.09
CA GLU A 36 58.34 -7.11 -13.96
C GLU A 36 59.00 -8.47 -14.17
N LYS A 37 58.28 -9.42 -14.77
CA LYS A 37 58.86 -10.73 -15.12
C LYS A 37 60.00 -10.63 -16.09
N GLU A 38 59.89 -9.78 -17.15
CA GLU A 38 60.96 -9.57 -18.14
C GLU A 38 62.14 -8.77 -17.56
N GLU A 39 61.85 -7.79 -16.68
CA GLU A 39 62.90 -7.05 -15.95
C GLU A 39 63.72 -8.02 -15.07
N GLN A 40 63.03 -8.86 -14.29
CA GLN A 40 63.70 -9.83 -13.42
C GLN A 40 64.54 -10.80 -14.26
N ALA A 41 64.01 -11.31 -15.36
CA ALA A 41 64.73 -12.20 -16.27
C ALA A 41 65.98 -11.54 -16.86
N ALA A 42 65.88 -10.26 -17.25
CA ALA A 42 67.03 -9.51 -17.76
C ALA A 42 68.10 -9.27 -16.71
N VAL A 43 67.72 -9.03 -15.44
CA VAL A 43 68.65 -8.92 -14.31
C VAL A 43 69.31 -10.25 -14.03
N ASP A 44 68.55 -11.35 -14.04
CA ASP A 44 69.07 -12.71 -13.80
C ASP A 44 70.10 -13.09 -14.88
N ASP A 45 69.82 -12.81 -16.16
CA ASP A 45 70.70 -13.02 -17.27
C ASP A 45 71.98 -12.19 -17.12
N SER A 46 71.89 -10.92 -16.76
CA SER A 46 73.02 -10.04 -16.49
C SER A 46 73.91 -10.58 -15.37
N GLN A 47 73.30 -10.99 -14.24
CA GLN A 47 74.02 -11.58 -13.12
C GLN A 47 74.67 -12.93 -13.47
N PHE A 48 73.95 -13.74 -14.26
CA PHE A 48 74.50 -15.03 -14.71
C PHE A 48 75.77 -14.82 -15.57
N LEU A 49 75.71 -13.92 -16.57
CA LEU A 49 76.90 -13.61 -17.37
C LEU A 49 78.03 -12.98 -16.56
N LEU A 50 77.72 -12.10 -15.63
CA LEU A 50 78.67 -11.51 -14.72
C LEU A 50 79.42 -12.60 -13.91
N LYS A 51 78.69 -13.57 -13.33
CA LYS A 51 79.32 -14.68 -12.59
C LYS A 51 80.20 -15.53 -13.46
N ILE A 52 79.76 -15.86 -14.68
CA ILE A 52 80.59 -16.63 -15.61
C ILE A 52 81.91 -15.88 -15.93
N LEU A 53 81.80 -14.60 -16.27
CA LEU A 53 82.97 -13.81 -16.62
C LEU A 53 83.94 -13.61 -15.45
N GLN A 54 83.43 -13.53 -14.21
CA GLN A 54 84.23 -13.46 -13.02
C GLN A 54 84.95 -14.78 -12.70
N VAL A 55 84.25 -15.92 -12.70
CA VAL A 55 84.84 -17.22 -12.42
C VAL A 55 85.95 -17.56 -13.41
N VAL A 56 85.70 -17.28 -14.68
CA VAL A 56 86.72 -17.57 -15.70
C VAL A 56 87.85 -16.55 -15.64
N GLY A 57 87.59 -15.31 -15.17
CA GLY A 57 88.63 -14.29 -14.97
C GLY A 57 89.46 -14.42 -13.72
N GLU A 58 88.97 -15.07 -12.65
CA GLU A 58 89.69 -15.28 -11.39
C GLU A 58 90.62 -16.51 -11.45
N ASP A 59 90.33 -17.53 -12.27
CA ASP A 59 91.10 -18.79 -12.34
C ASP A 59 92.31 -18.73 -13.28
N GLY A 60 92.51 -17.61 -14.00
CA GLY A 60 93.61 -17.56 -15.00
C GLY A 60 94.43 -16.28 -15.04
N GLU A 61 95.73 -16.37 -14.78
CA GLU A 61 96.70 -15.30 -15.04
C GLU A 61 96.73 -14.81 -16.54
N TRP A 62 95.96 -15.43 -17.37
CA TRP A 62 95.94 -15.22 -18.87
C TRP A 62 94.56 -14.85 -19.43
N PHE A 63 93.51 -14.46 -18.60
CA PHE A 63 92.19 -14.08 -19.12
C PHE A 63 92.19 -12.61 -19.60
N GLY A 64 92.42 -12.41 -20.86
CA GLY A 64 92.43 -11.09 -21.49
C GLY A 64 91.13 -10.80 -22.21
N GLU A 65 91.12 -9.68 -22.93
CA GLU A 65 89.99 -9.21 -23.69
C GLU A 65 89.64 -10.16 -24.84
N GLU A 66 90.59 -10.81 -25.54
CA GLU A 66 90.36 -11.78 -26.59
C GLU A 66 89.66 -13.07 -26.11
N GLU A 67 90.07 -13.57 -24.94
CA GLU A 67 89.48 -14.75 -24.31
C GLU A 67 88.04 -14.48 -23.86
N MET A 68 87.78 -13.30 -23.31
CA MET A 68 86.40 -12.88 -22.91
C MET A 68 85.49 -12.80 -24.15
N VAL A 69 85.95 -12.18 -25.23
CA VAL A 69 85.16 -12.10 -26.47
C VAL A 69 84.98 -13.50 -27.08
N THR A 70 85.96 -14.39 -26.98
CA THR A 70 85.84 -15.80 -27.44
C THR A 70 84.82 -16.57 -26.66
N LEU A 71 84.83 -16.39 -25.36
CA LEU A 71 83.82 -17.00 -24.45
C LEU A 71 82.40 -16.53 -24.80
N LEU A 72 82.22 -15.22 -24.91
CA LEU A 72 80.88 -14.68 -25.28
C LEU A 72 80.45 -15.14 -26.67
N LYS A 73 81.34 -15.33 -27.60
CA LYS A 73 81.01 -15.91 -28.91
C LYS A 73 80.66 -17.37 -28.90
N SER A 74 81.23 -18.14 -27.93
CA SER A 74 80.96 -19.56 -27.79
C SER A 74 79.64 -19.87 -27.07
N MET A 75 79.11 -18.89 -26.34
CA MET A 75 77.82 -19.03 -25.65
C MET A 75 76.66 -18.88 -26.65
N ASP A 76 75.70 -19.82 -26.58
CA ASP A 76 74.47 -19.73 -27.38
C ASP A 76 73.47 -18.81 -26.64
N LEU A 77 73.69 -17.50 -26.87
CA LEU A 77 72.88 -16.45 -26.24
C LEU A 77 71.57 -16.17 -27.01
N GLN A 78 71.26 -16.95 -28.06
CA GLN A 78 70.13 -16.65 -28.97
C GLN A 78 68.76 -16.69 -28.33
N ASN A 79 68.58 -17.44 -27.26
CA ASN A 79 67.28 -17.67 -26.65
C ASN A 79 66.99 -16.81 -25.40
N SER A 80 67.99 -16.13 -24.84
CA SER A 80 67.83 -15.38 -23.61
C SER A 80 67.92 -13.84 -23.77
N MET A 81 68.59 -13.36 -24.84
CA MET A 81 68.81 -11.95 -25.02
C MET A 81 68.86 -11.58 -26.51
N ASP A 82 68.32 -10.39 -26.87
CA ASP A 82 68.27 -9.93 -28.28
C ASP A 82 69.54 -9.16 -28.67
N CYS A 83 70.18 -8.52 -27.72
CA CYS A 83 71.39 -7.76 -27.95
C CYS A 83 72.34 -7.86 -26.75
N LEU A 84 73.65 -7.98 -27.04
CA LEU A 84 74.71 -7.88 -26.05
C LEU A 84 75.80 -7.03 -26.60
N VAL A 85 76.21 -6.00 -25.84
CA VAL A 85 77.32 -5.11 -26.15
C VAL A 85 78.23 -4.99 -24.93
N LEU A 86 79.53 -5.26 -25.12
CA LEU A 86 80.56 -5.04 -24.14
C LEU A 86 81.32 -3.77 -24.50
N THR A 87 81.45 -2.85 -23.56
CA THR A 87 82.20 -1.60 -23.75
C THR A 87 83.29 -1.42 -22.75
N GLN A 88 84.36 -0.73 -23.08
CA GLN A 88 85.36 -0.21 -22.17
C GLN A 88 85.46 1.32 -22.36
N GLY A 89 84.88 2.06 -21.40
CA GLY A 89 84.63 3.47 -21.60
C GLY A 89 83.69 3.74 -22.80
N GLU A 90 84.12 4.51 -23.74
CA GLU A 90 83.35 4.78 -24.97
C GLU A 90 83.62 3.79 -26.13
N ASP A 91 84.62 2.88 -25.95
CA ASP A 91 84.98 1.92 -27.00
C ASP A 91 84.18 0.61 -26.88
N VAL A 92 83.64 0.17 -28.06
CA VAL A 92 82.91 -1.12 -28.11
C VAL A 92 83.90 -2.25 -28.30
N VAL A 93 84.08 -3.07 -27.28
CA VAL A 93 84.97 -4.23 -27.30
C VAL A 93 84.35 -5.43 -28.02
N TYR A 94 83.04 -5.69 -27.77
CA TYR A 94 82.30 -6.77 -28.36
C TYR A 94 80.88 -6.38 -28.62
N ARG A 95 80.34 -6.79 -29.79
CA ARG A 95 78.96 -6.64 -30.20
C ARG A 95 78.43 -7.99 -30.72
N TYR A 96 77.38 -8.49 -30.20
CA TYR A 96 76.68 -9.69 -30.71
C TYR A 96 76.11 -9.42 -32.12
N GLN A 97 76.32 -10.36 -33.05
CA GLN A 97 76.04 -10.14 -34.47
C GLN A 97 74.65 -9.73 -34.88
N LYS A 98 73.65 -10.11 -34.09
CA LYS A 98 72.22 -9.80 -34.37
C LYS A 98 71.76 -8.42 -33.89
N CYS A 99 72.63 -7.67 -33.19
CA CYS A 99 72.18 -6.45 -32.50
C CYS A 99 72.60 -5.14 -33.11
N ASN A 100 73.04 -5.13 -34.38
CA ASN A 100 73.55 -3.91 -34.97
C ASN A 100 72.60 -2.70 -34.90
N SER A 101 71.29 -2.89 -35.23
CA SER A 101 70.30 -1.82 -35.17
C SER A 101 69.87 -1.48 -33.73
N ILE A 102 69.89 -2.43 -32.84
CA ILE A 102 69.50 -2.24 -31.45
C ILE A 102 70.56 -1.51 -30.65
N ALA A 103 71.83 -1.91 -30.87
CA ALA A 103 72.98 -1.36 -30.18
C ALA A 103 73.21 0.13 -30.45
N ASP A 104 72.87 0.61 -31.65
CA ASP A 104 73.02 2.04 -32.02
C ASP A 104 72.01 2.96 -31.26
N HIS A 105 70.98 2.39 -30.65
CA HIS A 105 69.96 3.08 -29.83
C HIS A 105 70.16 2.86 -28.33
N MET A 106 71.07 1.98 -27.95
CA MET A 106 71.41 1.75 -26.54
C MET A 106 72.22 2.92 -25.99
N ASP A 107 71.97 3.29 -24.74
CA ASP A 107 72.83 4.26 -24.06
C ASP A 107 74.07 3.55 -23.48
N LEU A 108 75.12 3.53 -24.29
CA LEU A 108 76.39 2.89 -23.93
C LEU A 108 77.27 3.75 -22.97
N LYS A 109 76.82 4.96 -22.65
CA LYS A 109 77.56 5.87 -21.71
C LYS A 109 77.07 5.73 -20.28
N LEU A 110 76.10 4.83 -20.03
CA LEU A 110 75.58 4.56 -18.68
C LEU A 110 76.67 3.94 -17.82
N GLU A 111 76.99 4.60 -16.73
CA GLU A 111 77.94 4.10 -15.71
C GLU A 111 77.12 3.60 -14.51
N THR A 112 77.55 2.49 -13.95
CA THR A 112 76.94 1.88 -12.74
C THR A 112 78.06 1.53 -11.74
N GLU A 113 77.63 1.41 -10.50
CA GLU A 113 78.54 0.93 -9.42
C GLU A 113 78.85 -0.57 -9.57
N ASP A 114 79.91 -1.02 -8.94
CA ASP A 114 80.35 -2.40 -9.06
C ASP A 114 79.22 -3.34 -8.56
N ARG A 115 78.87 -4.36 -9.36
CA ARG A 115 77.84 -5.39 -9.10
C ARG A 115 76.38 -4.88 -9.11
N GLN A 116 76.14 -3.63 -9.41
CA GLN A 116 74.74 -3.15 -9.60
C GLN A 116 74.31 -3.35 -11.05
N VAL A 117 73.02 -3.72 -11.23
CA VAL A 117 72.36 -3.78 -12.55
C VAL A 117 71.48 -2.57 -12.68
N LEU A 118 71.86 -1.67 -13.62
CA LEU A 118 71.05 -0.52 -13.96
C LEU A 118 70.07 -0.92 -15.11
N ILE A 119 68.79 -0.61 -14.92
CA ILE A 119 67.73 -0.90 -15.91
C ILE A 119 67.31 0.41 -16.56
N THR A 120 67.30 0.43 -17.85
CA THR A 120 66.79 1.55 -18.65
C THR A 120 65.88 1.05 -19.78
N TYR A 121 65.03 1.93 -20.25
CA TYR A 121 64.12 1.62 -21.36
C TYR A 121 64.40 2.55 -22.54
N PHE A 122 64.39 1.99 -23.75
CA PHE A 122 64.49 2.77 -24.97
C PHE A 122 63.53 2.25 -26.05
N SER A 123 63.34 3.00 -27.10
CA SER A 123 62.49 2.58 -28.21
C SER A 123 63.19 2.93 -29.55
N ILE A 124 62.98 2.03 -30.51
CA ILE A 124 63.39 2.23 -31.89
C ILE A 124 62.12 2.58 -32.68
N ASP A 125 62.15 3.70 -33.43
CA ASP A 125 61.07 4.18 -34.31
C ASP A 125 59.66 4.20 -33.63
N GLU A 126 59.57 4.49 -32.32
CA GLU A 126 58.34 4.49 -31.51
C GLU A 126 57.56 3.14 -31.46
N GLN A 127 57.91 2.18 -32.34
CA GLN A 127 57.18 0.92 -32.46
C GLN A 127 57.78 -0.21 -31.64
N GLU A 128 59.11 -0.29 -31.62
CA GLU A 128 59.85 -1.33 -30.90
C GLU A 128 60.28 -0.82 -29.52
N LYS A 129 59.96 -1.56 -28.48
CA LYS A 129 60.28 -1.25 -27.08
C LYS A 129 61.32 -2.23 -26.58
N TYR A 130 62.36 -1.70 -25.97
CA TYR A 130 63.45 -2.48 -25.43
C TYR A 130 63.74 -2.12 -23.99
N LEU A 131 64.24 -3.13 -23.24
CA LEU A 131 64.86 -3.00 -21.92
C LEU A 131 66.35 -3.11 -22.13
N GLN A 132 67.09 -2.23 -21.54
CA GLN A 132 68.58 -2.32 -21.43
C GLN A 132 68.95 -2.56 -19.98
N THR A 133 69.78 -3.57 -19.72
CA THR A 133 70.49 -3.71 -18.44
C THR A 133 71.94 -3.39 -18.66
N THR A 134 72.49 -2.57 -17.79
CA THR A 134 73.93 -2.21 -17.80
C THR A 134 74.58 -2.68 -16.50
N THR A 135 75.67 -3.45 -16.60
CA THR A 135 76.36 -4.01 -15.44
C THR A 135 77.85 -3.77 -15.58
N ARG A 136 78.46 -3.28 -14.52
CA ARG A 136 79.90 -3.04 -14.47
C ARG A 136 80.66 -4.33 -14.13
N ILE A 137 81.76 -4.58 -14.83
CA ILE A 137 82.66 -5.71 -14.61
C ILE A 137 84.08 -5.14 -14.53
N THR A 138 84.87 -5.53 -13.52
CA THR A 138 86.26 -5.17 -13.39
C THR A 138 87.10 -6.42 -13.61
N LEU A 139 87.91 -6.40 -14.69
CA LEU A 139 88.82 -7.51 -15.05
C LEU A 139 90.24 -6.96 -15.25
N ASN A 140 91.22 -7.55 -14.64
CA ASN A 140 92.63 -7.13 -14.72
C ASN A 140 92.86 -5.62 -14.47
N GLY A 141 92.07 -5.03 -13.58
CA GLY A 141 92.13 -3.59 -13.24
C GLY A 141 91.51 -2.65 -14.30
N LYS A 142 90.93 -3.19 -15.38
CA LYS A 142 90.19 -2.43 -16.37
C LYS A 142 88.71 -2.56 -16.13
N ILE A 143 87.93 -1.50 -16.40
CA ILE A 143 86.47 -1.44 -16.19
C ILE A 143 85.79 -1.68 -17.52
N TYR A 144 84.91 -2.65 -17.57
CA TYR A 144 84.04 -2.94 -18.71
C TYR A 144 82.57 -2.79 -18.28
N TYR A 145 81.70 -2.44 -19.25
CA TYR A 145 80.26 -2.41 -19.04
C TYR A 145 79.58 -3.41 -19.98
N LEU A 146 78.85 -4.34 -19.36
CA LEU A 146 78.06 -5.32 -20.07
C LEU A 146 76.65 -4.76 -20.26
N ASN A 147 76.26 -4.48 -21.50
CA ASN A 147 74.96 -3.97 -21.86
C ASN A 147 74.17 -5.06 -22.58
N ILE A 148 72.98 -5.41 -22.01
CA ILE A 148 72.10 -6.43 -22.56
C ILE A 148 70.79 -5.72 -22.98
N GLY A 149 70.38 -5.93 -24.23
CA GLY A 149 69.11 -5.49 -24.73
C GLY A 149 68.11 -6.62 -24.87
N ARG A 150 66.89 -6.39 -24.43
CA ARG A 150 65.79 -7.36 -24.49
C ARG A 150 64.56 -6.70 -25.11
N ASN A 151 63.94 -7.36 -26.06
CA ASN A 151 62.76 -6.83 -26.78
C ASN A 151 61.49 -7.02 -25.95
N LEU A 152 60.82 -5.89 -25.64
CA LEU A 152 59.54 -5.86 -24.90
C LEU A 152 58.34 -5.65 -25.82
N THR A 153 58.54 -5.52 -27.15
CA THR A 153 57.51 -5.13 -28.12
C THR A 153 56.31 -6.05 -28.03
N ALA A 154 56.54 -7.38 -27.86
CA ALA A 154 55.47 -8.37 -27.73
C ALA A 154 54.53 -8.08 -26.53
N ILE A 155 55.09 -7.61 -25.38
CA ILE A 155 54.29 -7.24 -24.21
C ILE A 155 53.38 -6.05 -24.49
N TYR A 156 53.90 -5.04 -25.17
CA TYR A 156 53.15 -3.86 -25.59
C TYR A 156 52.09 -4.20 -26.64
N GLU A 157 52.37 -5.09 -27.58
CA GLU A 157 51.44 -5.60 -28.59
C GLU A 157 50.28 -6.37 -27.93
N VAL A 158 50.57 -7.29 -27.00
CA VAL A 158 49.57 -8.00 -26.21
C VAL A 158 48.66 -7.05 -25.45
N ARG A 159 49.24 -6.01 -24.80
CA ARG A 159 48.49 -4.96 -24.15
C ARG A 159 47.58 -4.22 -25.12
N LYS A 160 48.05 -3.86 -26.29
CA LYS A 160 47.28 -3.17 -27.33
C LYS A 160 46.11 -4.05 -27.81
N GLU A 161 46.34 -5.34 -28.01
CA GLU A 161 45.32 -6.30 -28.38
C GLU A 161 44.28 -6.46 -27.26
N GLN A 162 44.72 -6.62 -26.02
CA GLN A 162 43.84 -6.67 -24.84
C GLN A 162 42.91 -5.45 -24.74
N ILE A 163 43.47 -4.22 -24.98
CA ILE A 163 42.68 -3.00 -25.01
C ILE A 163 41.66 -3.05 -26.17
N GLY A 164 42.05 -3.59 -27.33
CA GLY A 164 41.15 -3.77 -28.48
C GLY A 164 39.99 -4.71 -28.19
N VAL A 165 40.28 -5.85 -27.59
CA VAL A 165 39.25 -6.82 -27.15
C VAL A 165 38.36 -6.20 -26.09
N PHE A 166 38.94 -5.52 -25.07
CA PHE A 166 38.20 -4.84 -24.01
C PHE A 166 37.21 -3.82 -24.58
N LYS A 167 37.64 -2.95 -25.52
CA LYS A 167 36.77 -1.96 -26.16
C LYS A 167 35.59 -2.61 -26.89
N ARG A 168 35.82 -3.69 -27.65
CA ARG A 168 34.75 -4.43 -28.33
C ARG A 168 33.76 -5.04 -27.36
N THR A 169 34.25 -5.75 -26.35
CA THR A 169 33.42 -6.38 -25.29
C THR A 169 32.64 -5.34 -24.50
N PHE A 170 33.25 -4.20 -24.17
CA PHE A 170 32.60 -3.09 -23.50
C PHE A 170 31.36 -2.60 -24.25
N TRP A 171 31.47 -2.35 -25.56
CA TRP A 171 30.34 -1.88 -26.35
C TRP A 171 29.23 -2.92 -26.47
N VAL A 172 29.55 -4.19 -26.62
CA VAL A 172 28.56 -5.27 -26.65
C VAL A 172 27.82 -5.33 -25.31
N LEU A 173 28.53 -5.33 -24.19
CA LEU A 173 27.92 -5.38 -22.84
C LEU A 173 27.12 -4.11 -22.53
N PHE A 174 27.58 -2.94 -22.99
CA PHE A 174 26.85 -1.69 -22.84
C PHE A 174 25.49 -1.74 -23.52
N VAL A 175 25.43 -2.16 -24.77
CA VAL A 175 24.17 -2.26 -25.53
C VAL A 175 23.26 -3.31 -24.92
N LEU A 176 23.79 -4.50 -24.60
CA LEU A 176 23.03 -5.58 -23.97
C LEU A 176 22.48 -5.14 -22.61
N GLY A 177 23.29 -4.48 -21.78
CA GLY A 177 22.89 -3.96 -20.48
C GLY A 177 21.79 -2.89 -20.59
N ALA A 178 21.89 -1.98 -21.57
CA ALA A 178 20.87 -0.98 -21.81
C ALA A 178 19.52 -1.59 -22.25
N VAL A 179 19.56 -2.60 -23.13
CA VAL A 179 18.34 -3.32 -23.56
C VAL A 179 17.71 -4.08 -22.40
N LEU A 180 18.49 -4.85 -21.65
CA LEU A 180 18.03 -5.64 -20.51
C LEU A 180 17.46 -4.74 -19.40
N SER A 181 18.16 -3.64 -19.09
CA SER A 181 17.70 -2.65 -18.12
C SER A 181 16.39 -1.99 -18.57
N GLY A 182 16.27 -1.67 -19.86
CA GLY A 182 15.03 -1.14 -20.44
C GLY A 182 13.85 -2.10 -20.34
N PHE A 183 14.10 -3.39 -20.58
CA PHE A 183 13.10 -4.45 -20.40
C PHE A 183 12.68 -4.59 -18.94
N LEU A 184 13.63 -4.71 -18.03
CA LEU A 184 13.36 -4.83 -16.58
C LEU A 184 12.59 -3.63 -16.04
N ALA A 185 13.01 -2.41 -16.42
CA ALA A 185 12.30 -1.19 -16.06
C ALA A 185 10.85 -1.16 -16.59
N ALA A 186 10.60 -1.73 -17.79
CA ALA A 186 9.25 -1.82 -18.36
C ALA A 186 8.38 -2.80 -17.56
N VAL A 187 8.91 -3.99 -17.21
CA VAL A 187 8.20 -5.00 -16.43
C VAL A 187 7.83 -4.46 -15.05
N LEU A 188 8.76 -3.85 -14.34
CA LEU A 188 8.54 -3.32 -12.98
C LEU A 188 7.61 -2.09 -12.94
N THR A 189 7.61 -1.25 -13.99
CA THR A 189 6.82 -0.01 -13.95
C THR A 189 5.42 -0.14 -14.55
N ARG A 190 5.12 -1.17 -15.34
CA ARG A 190 3.79 -1.41 -15.92
C ARG A 190 2.70 -1.56 -14.85
N PRO A 191 2.84 -2.44 -13.86
CA PRO A 191 1.85 -2.62 -12.80
C PRO A 191 1.58 -1.34 -12.01
N LEU A 192 2.64 -0.60 -11.64
CA LEU A 192 2.51 0.66 -10.91
C LEU A 192 1.70 1.72 -11.69
N ARG A 193 1.81 1.75 -13.01
CA ARG A 193 0.97 2.62 -13.85
C ARG A 193 -0.49 2.19 -13.85
N SER A 194 -0.77 0.88 -13.81
CA SER A 194 -2.14 0.36 -13.70
C SER A 194 -2.76 0.76 -12.38
N LEU A 195 -2.05 0.62 -11.24
CA LEU A 195 -2.50 1.10 -9.93
C LEU A 195 -2.75 2.61 -9.92
N THR A 196 -1.84 3.40 -10.50
CA THR A 196 -2.02 4.86 -10.61
C THR A 196 -3.27 5.22 -11.43
N ARG A 197 -3.53 4.47 -12.50
CA ARG A 197 -4.75 4.65 -13.31
C ARG A 197 -5.99 4.27 -12.50
N ALA A 198 -5.98 3.12 -11.81
CA ALA A 198 -7.09 2.70 -10.96
C ALA A 198 -7.40 3.75 -9.88
N SER A 199 -6.37 4.30 -9.22
CA SER A 199 -6.55 5.38 -8.25
C SER A 199 -7.19 6.64 -8.85
N ARG A 200 -6.83 7.01 -10.07
CA ARG A 200 -7.44 8.17 -10.75
C ARG A 200 -8.90 7.92 -11.17
N GLU A 201 -9.19 6.73 -11.67
CA GLU A 201 -10.55 6.34 -12.06
C GLU A 201 -11.48 6.35 -10.84
N ILE A 202 -11.06 5.73 -9.73
CA ILE A 202 -11.82 5.71 -8.47
C ILE A 202 -11.98 7.12 -7.90
N GLY A 203 -10.90 7.91 -7.85
CA GLY A 203 -10.96 9.31 -7.42
C GLY A 203 -11.77 10.22 -8.32
N GLY A 204 -11.97 9.86 -9.59
CA GLY A 204 -12.88 10.52 -10.54
C GLY A 204 -14.34 10.08 -10.44
N GLY A 205 -14.67 9.20 -9.47
CA GLY A 205 -16.04 8.73 -9.24
C GLY A 205 -16.36 7.37 -9.85
N ASN A 206 -15.46 6.76 -10.62
CA ASN A 206 -15.66 5.41 -11.15
C ASN A 206 -15.29 4.35 -10.11
N LEU A 207 -16.11 4.20 -9.07
CA LEU A 207 -15.87 3.32 -7.93
C LEU A 207 -15.78 1.84 -8.29
N LYS A 208 -16.36 1.42 -9.43
CA LYS A 208 -16.33 0.03 -9.91
C LYS A 208 -15.04 -0.36 -10.60
N TYR A 209 -14.13 0.59 -10.81
CA TYR A 209 -12.85 0.29 -11.44
C TYR A 209 -11.94 -0.48 -10.47
N ARG A 210 -11.23 -1.52 -10.98
CA ARG A 210 -10.26 -2.30 -10.21
C ARG A 210 -8.95 -2.41 -11.01
N SER A 211 -7.84 -2.55 -10.30
CA SER A 211 -6.50 -2.64 -10.90
C SER A 211 -6.27 -3.94 -11.66
N LYS A 212 -6.85 -5.06 -11.19
CA LYS A 212 -6.81 -6.42 -11.79
C LYS A 212 -5.40 -6.91 -12.13
N ILE A 213 -4.41 -6.58 -11.31
CA ILE A 213 -3.04 -7.04 -11.50
C ILE A 213 -2.91 -8.41 -10.86
N THR A 214 -2.62 -9.42 -11.68
CA THR A 214 -2.38 -10.81 -11.26
C THR A 214 -0.87 -11.08 -11.27
N SER A 215 -0.15 -10.60 -10.26
CA SER A 215 1.25 -10.93 -10.03
C SER A 215 1.37 -11.73 -8.73
N ALA A 216 2.33 -12.64 -8.65
CA ALA A 216 2.59 -13.42 -7.43
C ALA A 216 3.65 -12.77 -6.51
N ASP A 217 3.95 -11.49 -6.72
CA ASP A 217 4.94 -10.69 -5.99
C ASP A 217 4.26 -9.66 -5.08
N GLU A 218 5.06 -8.81 -4.45
CA GLU A 218 4.62 -7.72 -3.57
C GLU A 218 3.70 -6.73 -4.29
N ILE A 219 3.85 -6.59 -5.62
CA ILE A 219 2.99 -5.72 -6.43
C ILE A 219 1.60 -6.33 -6.60
N GLY A 220 1.52 -7.66 -6.72
CA GLY A 220 0.24 -8.37 -6.73
C GLY A 220 -0.49 -8.27 -5.40
N ALA A 221 0.22 -8.45 -4.27
CA ALA A 221 -0.33 -8.27 -2.93
C ALA A 221 -0.86 -6.83 -2.72
N LEU A 222 -0.08 -5.81 -3.12
CA LEU A 222 -0.51 -4.41 -3.07
C LEU A 222 -1.76 -4.15 -3.92
N SER A 223 -1.85 -4.78 -5.09
CA SER A 223 -3.03 -4.67 -5.97
C SER A 223 -4.28 -5.26 -5.33
N GLU A 224 -4.15 -6.41 -4.68
CA GLU A 224 -5.28 -7.05 -3.98
C GLU A 224 -5.78 -6.19 -2.81
N GLU A 225 -4.89 -5.68 -1.97
CA GLU A 225 -5.27 -4.78 -0.88
C GLU A 225 -5.87 -3.46 -1.37
N PHE A 226 -5.35 -2.93 -2.49
CA PHE A 226 -5.94 -1.76 -3.13
C PHE A 226 -7.36 -2.02 -3.63
N ASP A 227 -7.60 -3.17 -4.27
CA ASP A 227 -8.92 -3.54 -4.77
C ASP A 227 -9.91 -3.82 -3.63
N LYS A 228 -9.47 -4.44 -2.50
CA LYS A 228 -10.28 -4.58 -1.26
C LYS A 228 -10.68 -3.22 -0.67
N MET A 229 -9.74 -2.29 -0.61
CA MET A 229 -10.03 -0.91 -0.16
C MET A 229 -11.05 -0.22 -1.07
N ALA A 230 -10.96 -0.44 -2.39
CA ALA A 230 -11.92 0.10 -3.34
C ALA A 230 -13.32 -0.51 -3.16
N ASP A 231 -13.42 -1.83 -2.86
CA ASP A 231 -14.70 -2.50 -2.54
C ASP A 231 -15.33 -1.92 -1.27
N GLN A 232 -14.54 -1.71 -0.23
CA GLN A 232 -15.03 -1.08 1.02
C GLN A 232 -15.52 0.34 0.78
N LEU A 233 -14.79 1.13 -0.02
CA LEU A 233 -15.19 2.50 -0.36
C LEU A 233 -16.50 2.53 -1.16
N GLU A 234 -16.66 1.65 -2.15
CA GLU A 234 -17.89 1.51 -2.94
C GLU A 234 -19.08 1.19 -2.03
N ASN A 235 -18.93 0.21 -1.13
CA ASN A 235 -19.96 -0.18 -0.17
C ASN A 235 -20.32 0.96 0.79
N HIS A 236 -19.33 1.66 1.35
CA HIS A 236 -19.59 2.79 2.25
C HIS A 236 -20.32 3.93 1.55
N ILE A 237 -19.95 4.25 0.31
CA ILE A 237 -20.65 5.29 -0.46
C ILE A 237 -22.08 4.86 -0.76
N ALA A 238 -22.33 3.60 -1.12
CA ALA A 238 -23.67 3.07 -1.35
C ALA A 238 -24.55 3.18 -0.09
N LEU A 239 -24.01 2.79 1.08
CA LEU A 239 -24.71 2.92 2.37
C LEU A 239 -25.01 4.38 2.73
N LEU A 240 -24.05 5.28 2.48
CA LEU A 240 -24.27 6.73 2.71
C LEU A 240 -25.34 7.31 1.79
N GLN A 241 -25.39 6.90 0.53
CA GLN A 241 -26.41 7.32 -0.42
C GLN A 241 -27.79 6.82 0.01
N GLU A 242 -27.91 5.54 0.36
CA GLU A 242 -29.17 4.97 0.87
C GLU A 242 -29.64 5.70 2.13
N SER A 243 -28.75 5.97 3.09
CA SER A 243 -29.08 6.74 4.30
C SER A 243 -29.51 8.19 3.98
N ALA A 244 -28.85 8.82 2.99
CA ALA A 244 -29.23 10.17 2.57
C ALA A 244 -30.62 10.19 1.89
N GLU A 245 -30.93 9.21 1.03
CA GLU A 245 -32.23 9.08 0.39
C GLU A 245 -33.36 8.82 1.40
N GLN A 246 -33.12 7.94 2.38
CA GLN A 246 -34.08 7.68 3.48
C GLN A 246 -34.34 8.95 4.29
N LYS A 247 -33.28 9.73 4.60
CA LYS A 247 -33.42 11.00 5.31
C LYS A 247 -34.19 12.05 4.51
N GLU A 248 -33.98 12.11 3.20
CA GLU A 248 -34.71 13.05 2.31
C GLU A 248 -36.19 12.68 2.21
N GLN A 249 -36.52 11.39 2.04
CA GLN A 249 -37.90 10.88 2.03
C GLN A 249 -38.59 11.18 3.37
N PHE A 250 -37.90 10.94 4.49
CA PHE A 250 -38.41 11.26 5.81
C PHE A 250 -38.72 12.76 5.99
N MET A 251 -37.81 13.65 5.56
CA MET A 251 -38.04 15.09 5.61
C MET A 251 -39.18 15.57 4.71
N GLY A 252 -39.32 14.95 3.55
CA GLY A 252 -40.43 15.19 2.63
C GLY A 252 -41.78 14.83 3.25
N ALA A 253 -41.87 13.64 3.83
CA ALA A 253 -43.10 13.17 4.50
C ALA A 253 -43.45 14.04 5.72
N PHE A 254 -42.45 14.40 6.53
CA PHE A 254 -42.63 15.29 7.68
C PHE A 254 -43.19 16.66 7.28
N THR A 255 -42.58 17.28 6.26
CA THR A 255 -43.03 18.57 5.76
C THR A 255 -44.51 18.51 5.28
N HIS A 256 -44.86 17.42 4.63
CA HIS A 256 -46.24 17.21 4.17
C HIS A 256 -47.22 17.05 5.35
N GLU A 257 -46.87 16.26 6.36
CA GLU A 257 -47.70 16.02 7.56
C GLU A 257 -47.85 17.28 8.45
N LEU A 258 -46.87 18.20 8.44
CA LEU A 258 -46.98 19.52 9.10
C LEU A 258 -47.85 20.49 8.29
N LYS A 259 -47.69 20.51 6.97
CA LYS A 259 -48.40 21.51 6.11
C LYS A 259 -49.90 21.35 6.19
N THR A 260 -50.43 20.11 6.24
CA THR A 260 -51.87 19.84 6.23
C THR A 260 -52.59 20.46 7.43
N PRO A 261 -52.27 20.17 8.72
CA PRO A 261 -52.91 20.77 9.87
C PRO A 261 -52.68 22.28 9.94
N MET A 262 -51.50 22.78 9.58
CA MET A 262 -51.23 24.24 9.53
C MET A 262 -52.16 24.94 8.55
N THR A 263 -52.39 24.37 7.36
CA THR A 263 -53.29 24.93 6.36
C THR A 263 -54.73 24.98 6.88
N SER A 264 -55.17 23.92 7.57
CA SER A 264 -56.51 23.86 8.17
C SER A 264 -56.65 24.90 9.29
N ILE A 265 -55.71 25.02 10.23
CA ILE A 265 -55.70 26.01 11.28
C ILE A 265 -55.80 27.45 10.71
N ILE A 266 -54.96 27.74 9.69
CA ILE A 266 -54.97 29.06 9.03
C ILE A 266 -56.31 29.31 8.35
N GLY A 267 -56.85 28.28 7.66
CA GLY A 267 -58.14 28.41 6.94
C GLY A 267 -59.32 28.70 7.89
N TYR A 268 -59.44 27.93 8.99
CA TYR A 268 -60.50 28.17 9.97
C TYR A 268 -60.32 29.47 10.75
N ALA A 269 -59.05 29.85 11.08
CA ALA A 269 -58.76 31.14 11.69
C ALA A 269 -59.10 32.32 10.75
N ASP A 270 -58.86 32.18 9.46
CA ASP A 270 -59.25 33.23 8.46
C ASP A 270 -60.78 33.27 8.28
N LEU A 271 -61.46 32.12 8.31
CA LEU A 271 -62.91 32.04 8.29
C LEU A 271 -63.50 32.81 9.47
N LEU A 272 -63.05 32.55 10.69
CA LEU A 272 -63.47 33.25 11.91
C LEU A 272 -63.20 34.75 11.85
N ARG A 273 -62.13 35.18 11.17
CA ARG A 273 -61.75 36.56 11.02
C ARG A 273 -62.59 37.33 10.00
N THR A 274 -62.94 36.67 8.89
CA THR A 274 -63.48 37.34 7.68
C THR A 274 -64.98 37.20 7.52
N GLN A 275 -65.63 36.22 8.17
CA GLN A 275 -67.05 35.94 8.02
C GLN A 275 -67.79 36.05 9.38
N LYS A 276 -69.08 36.44 9.33
CA LYS A 276 -69.95 36.34 10.48
C LYS A 276 -70.57 34.93 10.51
N LEU A 277 -70.14 34.14 11.42
CA LEU A 277 -70.61 32.77 11.60
C LEU A 277 -71.80 32.68 12.58
N THR A 278 -72.51 31.57 12.56
CA THR A 278 -73.44 31.25 13.63
C THR A 278 -72.64 30.84 14.90
N PRO A 279 -73.18 30.98 16.11
CA PRO A 279 -72.48 30.55 17.34
C PRO A 279 -72.01 29.08 17.29
N GLU A 280 -72.75 28.21 16.64
CA GLU A 280 -72.45 26.79 16.48
C GLU A 280 -71.26 26.58 15.49
N ASP A 281 -71.28 27.25 14.33
CA ASP A 281 -70.16 27.22 13.38
C ASP A 281 -68.86 27.83 13.93
N GLU A 282 -69.00 28.85 14.82
CA GLU A 282 -67.86 29.46 15.51
C GLU A 282 -67.22 28.49 16.52
N GLU A 283 -68.02 27.78 17.30
CA GLU A 283 -67.56 26.76 18.23
C GLU A 283 -66.90 25.57 17.50
N ASP A 284 -67.50 25.07 16.42
CA ASP A 284 -66.95 24.04 15.57
C ASP A 284 -65.60 24.44 14.99
N ALA A 285 -65.47 25.67 14.48
CA ALA A 285 -64.23 26.18 13.93
C ALA A 285 -63.13 26.29 14.97
N LEU A 286 -63.44 26.74 16.19
CA LEU A 286 -62.49 26.81 17.34
C LEU A 286 -62.05 25.43 17.75
N ASP A 287 -62.98 24.46 17.87
CA ASP A 287 -62.64 23.08 18.20
C ASP A 287 -61.76 22.44 17.14
N TYR A 288 -62.00 22.75 15.87
CA TYR A 288 -61.15 22.24 14.81
C TYR A 288 -59.72 22.80 14.88
N ILE A 289 -59.59 24.12 15.11
CA ILE A 289 -58.28 24.74 15.33
C ILE A 289 -57.53 24.11 16.51
N PHE A 290 -58.25 23.93 17.62
CA PHE A 290 -57.68 23.33 18.84
C PHE A 290 -57.22 21.89 18.60
N SER A 291 -58.06 21.07 17.95
CA SER A 291 -57.74 19.68 17.65
C SER A 291 -56.53 19.53 16.72
N GLU A 292 -56.46 20.36 15.68
CA GLU A 292 -55.28 20.34 14.76
C GLU A 292 -54.01 20.89 15.39
N ALA A 293 -54.11 21.91 16.28
CA ALA A 293 -53.00 22.39 17.05
C ALA A 293 -52.44 21.31 18.03
N LYS A 294 -53.33 20.59 18.70
CA LYS A 294 -52.97 19.45 19.58
C LYS A 294 -52.35 18.30 18.81
N ARG A 295 -52.80 18.05 17.59
CA ARG A 295 -52.21 17.08 16.66
C ARG A 295 -50.80 17.48 16.26
N LEU A 296 -50.55 18.74 15.95
CA LEU A 296 -49.22 19.29 15.64
C LEU A 296 -48.26 19.15 16.83
N GLU A 297 -48.74 19.48 18.04
CA GLU A 297 -47.95 19.31 19.29
C GLU A 297 -47.52 17.83 19.43
N ASN A 298 -48.43 16.90 19.32
CA ASN A 298 -48.14 15.47 19.40
C ASN A 298 -47.21 14.96 18.34
N LEU A 299 -47.36 15.44 17.08
CA LEU A 299 -46.43 15.16 15.97
C LEU A 299 -45.00 15.63 16.30
N SER A 300 -44.88 16.88 16.79
CA SER A 300 -43.59 17.50 17.16
C SER A 300 -42.90 16.76 18.30
N LEU A 301 -43.64 16.34 19.34
CA LEU A 301 -43.11 15.53 20.47
C LEU A 301 -42.61 14.18 19.99
N LYS A 302 -43.40 13.42 19.21
CA LYS A 302 -42.97 12.13 18.66
C LYS A 302 -41.73 12.25 17.73
N MET A 303 -41.62 13.37 17.02
CA MET A 303 -40.47 13.69 16.20
C MET A 303 -39.24 13.94 17.09
N LEU A 304 -39.41 14.69 18.17
CA LEU A 304 -38.31 14.93 19.13
C LEU A 304 -37.83 13.63 19.74
N ASP A 305 -38.76 12.72 20.15
CA ASP A 305 -38.42 11.41 20.69
C ASP A 305 -37.58 10.59 19.69
N LEU A 306 -37.93 10.60 18.41
CA LEU A 306 -37.16 9.93 17.35
C LEU A 306 -35.73 10.51 17.21
N PHE A 307 -35.57 11.84 17.22
CA PHE A 307 -34.27 12.48 17.11
C PHE A 307 -33.42 12.35 18.37
N VAL A 308 -34.04 12.36 19.55
CA VAL A 308 -33.35 12.16 20.82
C VAL A 308 -32.86 10.72 20.91
N ALA A 309 -33.66 9.76 20.50
CA ALA A 309 -33.27 8.35 20.43
C ALA A 309 -32.00 8.15 19.53
N ASP A 310 -31.86 8.93 18.47
CA ASP A 310 -30.70 8.84 17.55
C ASP A 310 -29.39 9.40 18.12
N LYS A 311 -29.44 10.30 19.13
CA LYS A 311 -28.29 11.03 19.65
C LYS A 311 -27.93 10.74 21.11
N LYS A 312 -28.81 10.07 21.86
CA LYS A 312 -28.63 9.83 23.29
C LYS A 312 -27.62 8.70 23.50
N GLU A 313 -26.55 8.96 24.26
CA GLU A 313 -25.79 7.87 24.88
C GLU A 313 -26.74 7.13 25.82
N LEU A 314 -27.08 5.89 25.46
CA LEU A 314 -28.01 5.08 26.22
C LEU A 314 -27.45 4.77 27.60
N THR A 315 -28.17 5.15 28.63
CA THR A 315 -27.83 4.74 29.99
C THR A 315 -28.60 3.45 30.32
N MET A 316 -28.07 2.31 29.84
CA MET A 316 -28.62 1.00 30.18
C MET A 316 -28.54 0.78 31.65
N LYS A 317 -29.65 0.34 32.25
CA LYS A 317 -29.80 0.00 33.67
C LYS A 317 -30.36 -1.40 33.82
N GLU A 318 -29.90 -2.09 34.83
CA GLU A 318 -30.51 -3.35 35.22
C GLU A 318 -31.88 -3.06 35.87
N CYS A 319 -32.97 -3.47 35.23
CA CYS A 319 -34.33 -3.24 35.69
C CYS A 319 -35.22 -4.42 35.32
N SER A 320 -36.38 -4.48 36.00
CA SER A 320 -37.40 -5.51 35.80
C SER A 320 -38.39 -5.08 34.72
N PRO A 321 -38.43 -5.72 33.54
CA PRO A 321 -39.42 -5.44 32.51
C PRO A 321 -40.85 -5.72 33.00
N ALA A 322 -41.02 -6.72 33.87
CA ALA A 322 -42.31 -7.04 34.50
C ALA A 322 -42.88 -5.86 35.28
N GLU A 323 -42.06 -5.24 36.15
CA GLU A 323 -42.48 -4.07 36.92
C GLU A 323 -42.85 -2.87 36.06
N LEU A 324 -42.10 -2.66 34.98
CA LEU A 324 -42.37 -1.58 34.00
C LEU A 324 -43.66 -1.81 33.24
N VAL A 325 -43.94 -3.07 32.84
CA VAL A 325 -45.20 -3.45 32.16
C VAL A 325 -46.38 -3.26 33.10
N GLU A 326 -46.29 -3.74 34.35
CA GLU A 326 -47.36 -3.57 35.34
C GLU A 326 -47.61 -2.10 35.69
N TYR A 327 -46.53 -1.31 35.79
CA TYR A 327 -46.64 0.13 36.02
C TYR A 327 -47.42 0.82 34.88
N VAL A 328 -47.01 0.59 33.62
CA VAL A 328 -47.66 1.19 32.43
C VAL A 328 -49.11 0.69 32.31
N ALA A 329 -49.35 -0.62 32.43
CA ALA A 329 -50.70 -1.18 32.34
C ALA A 329 -51.64 -0.56 33.38
N ARG A 330 -51.22 -0.44 34.65
CA ARG A 330 -52.01 0.18 35.73
C ARG A 330 -52.32 1.64 35.46
N HIS A 331 -51.42 2.40 34.87
CA HIS A 331 -51.64 3.80 34.57
C HIS A 331 -52.56 4.03 33.36
N LEU A 332 -52.50 3.14 32.37
CA LEU A 332 -53.34 3.24 31.15
C LEU A 332 -54.72 2.62 31.33
N GLN A 333 -54.91 1.66 32.22
CA GLN A 333 -56.16 0.93 32.43
C GLN A 333 -57.41 1.83 32.61
N PRO A 334 -57.35 2.94 33.39
CA PRO A 334 -58.55 3.81 33.55
C PRO A 334 -58.95 4.56 32.28
N VAL A 335 -57.99 4.80 31.38
CA VAL A 335 -58.24 5.44 30.08
C VAL A 335 -58.80 4.44 29.07
N TYR A 336 -58.30 3.18 29.11
CA TYR A 336 -58.73 2.10 28.22
C TYR A 336 -60.14 1.56 28.60
N GLU A 337 -60.49 1.55 29.86
CA GLU A 337 -61.84 1.18 30.36
C GLU A 337 -62.94 2.09 29.79
N LYS A 338 -62.66 3.38 29.56
CA LYS A 338 -63.60 4.30 28.90
C LYS A 338 -63.93 3.88 27.48
N SER A 339 -63.03 3.13 26.84
CA SER A 339 -63.18 2.56 25.50
C SER A 339 -63.60 1.08 25.53
N SER A 340 -64.04 0.56 26.70
CA SER A 340 -64.41 -0.85 26.94
C SER A 340 -63.22 -1.83 26.64
N LEU A 341 -62.00 -1.43 26.92
CA LEU A 341 -60.79 -2.21 26.72
C LEU A 341 -60.17 -2.62 28.07
N LEU A 342 -59.73 -3.88 28.19
CA LEU A 342 -59.06 -4.42 29.34
C LEU A 342 -57.62 -4.81 28.96
N ILE A 343 -56.62 -4.36 29.75
CA ILE A 343 -55.22 -4.78 29.59
C ILE A 343 -54.98 -5.95 30.53
N GLN A 344 -54.66 -7.12 29.98
CA GLN A 344 -54.24 -8.31 30.72
C GLN A 344 -52.75 -8.49 30.66
N THR A 345 -52.10 -8.71 31.81
CA THR A 345 -50.67 -8.88 31.91
C THR A 345 -50.30 -10.27 32.39
N ASP A 346 -49.33 -10.91 31.72
CA ASP A 346 -48.72 -12.19 32.10
C ASP A 346 -47.19 -12.00 32.11
N THR A 347 -46.59 -11.80 33.30
CA THR A 347 -45.21 -11.35 33.42
C THR A 347 -44.39 -12.33 34.25
N GLU A 348 -43.23 -12.73 33.73
CA GLU A 348 -42.19 -13.47 34.44
C GLU A 348 -41.26 -12.49 35.16
N SER A 349 -40.90 -12.81 36.40
CA SER A 349 -39.95 -12.03 37.20
C SER A 349 -38.52 -12.24 36.68
N GLY A 350 -37.78 -11.16 36.53
CA GLY A 350 -36.39 -11.17 36.11
C GLY A 350 -35.88 -9.75 35.87
N THR A 351 -34.56 -9.60 35.67
CA THR A 351 -33.93 -8.33 35.34
C THR A 351 -33.16 -8.45 34.03
N CYS A 352 -33.14 -7.38 33.28
CA CYS A 352 -32.27 -7.24 32.09
C CYS A 352 -31.78 -5.79 31.92
N LEU A 353 -30.72 -5.61 31.13
CA LEU A 353 -30.19 -4.31 30.83
C LEU A 353 -31.06 -3.63 29.78
N LEU A 354 -31.70 -2.53 30.15
CA LEU A 354 -32.49 -1.70 29.24
C LEU A 354 -32.55 -0.24 29.71
N GLU A 355 -32.97 0.64 28.82
CA GLU A 355 -33.25 2.04 29.17
C GLU A 355 -34.75 2.15 29.54
N PRO A 356 -35.08 2.43 30.81
CA PRO A 356 -36.44 2.31 31.29
C PRO A 356 -37.43 3.24 30.59
N ASP A 357 -37.08 4.47 30.32
CA ASP A 357 -37.96 5.46 29.70
C ASP A 357 -38.30 5.09 28.26
N LEU A 358 -37.28 4.59 27.52
CA LEU A 358 -37.48 4.12 26.14
C LEU A 358 -38.32 2.83 26.12
N PHE A 359 -38.10 1.91 27.06
CA PHE A 359 -38.94 0.70 27.16
C PHE A 359 -40.40 1.04 27.48
N GLN A 360 -40.66 1.99 28.38
CA GLN A 360 -42.02 2.49 28.62
C GLN A 360 -42.63 3.13 27.39
N THR A 361 -41.84 3.96 26.65
CA THR A 361 -42.27 4.58 25.39
C THR A 361 -42.62 3.53 24.32
N LEU A 362 -41.81 2.48 24.20
CA LEU A 362 -42.06 1.35 23.32
C LEU A 362 -43.41 0.70 23.66
N LEU A 363 -43.60 0.33 24.94
CA LEU A 363 -44.82 -0.34 25.42
C LEU A 363 -46.06 0.54 25.22
N ILE A 364 -46.00 1.84 25.55
CA ILE A 364 -47.11 2.78 25.37
C ILE A 364 -47.49 2.89 23.88
N ASN A 365 -46.52 2.96 22.97
CA ASN A 365 -46.82 3.02 21.53
C ASN A 365 -47.44 1.73 20.99
N LEU A 366 -46.98 0.55 21.47
CA LEU A 366 -47.59 -0.74 21.08
C LEU A 366 -49.03 -0.86 21.61
N LEU A 367 -49.27 -0.49 22.86
CA LEU A 367 -50.60 -0.48 23.48
C LEU A 367 -51.53 0.53 22.78
N ASP A 368 -51.09 1.75 22.44
CA ASP A 368 -51.89 2.74 21.73
C ASP A 368 -52.29 2.26 20.31
N ASN A 369 -51.38 1.53 19.64
CA ASN A 369 -51.69 0.90 18.35
C ASN A 369 -52.74 -0.21 18.49
N ALA A 370 -52.60 -1.08 19.52
CA ALA A 370 -53.60 -2.10 19.81
C ALA A 370 -54.98 -1.48 20.14
N ARG A 371 -55.02 -0.43 20.99
CA ARG A 371 -56.25 0.33 21.28
C ARG A 371 -56.92 0.88 20.03
N LYS A 372 -56.17 1.47 19.12
CA LYS A 372 -56.72 2.02 17.86
C LYS A 372 -57.20 0.95 16.89
N ALA A 373 -56.64 -0.27 16.96
CA ALA A 373 -57.10 -1.40 16.16
C ALA A 373 -58.43 -2.02 16.66
N MET A 374 -58.78 -1.79 17.93
CA MET A 374 -59.93 -2.43 18.63
C MET A 374 -61.07 -1.44 18.87
N GLU A 375 -61.91 -1.19 17.87
CA GLU A 375 -63.01 -0.20 17.91
C GLU A 375 -64.20 -0.65 18.77
N GLN A 376 -64.37 -1.97 18.94
CA GLN A 376 -65.54 -2.55 19.64
C GLN A 376 -65.22 -2.91 21.10
N GLY A 377 -64.08 -2.50 21.64
CA GLY A 377 -63.59 -2.94 22.94
C GLY A 377 -62.99 -4.34 22.87
N GLY A 378 -62.65 -4.90 24.04
CA GLY A 378 -62.08 -6.24 24.15
C GLY A 378 -60.86 -6.29 25.05
N GLU A 379 -59.96 -7.26 24.85
CA GLU A 379 -58.80 -7.50 25.69
C GLU A 379 -57.53 -7.37 24.93
N ILE A 380 -56.55 -6.66 25.51
CA ILE A 380 -55.17 -6.54 25.01
C ILE A 380 -54.30 -7.36 25.94
N PHE A 381 -53.60 -8.35 25.40
CA PHE A 381 -52.70 -9.22 26.18
C PHE A 381 -51.26 -8.71 26.07
N VAL A 382 -50.64 -8.50 27.22
CA VAL A 382 -49.23 -8.14 27.31
C VAL A 382 -48.48 -9.23 28.08
N SER A 383 -47.52 -9.86 27.49
CA SER A 383 -46.70 -10.84 28.18
C SER A 383 -45.20 -10.50 28.12
N VAL A 384 -44.53 -10.82 29.25
CA VAL A 384 -43.08 -10.70 29.37
C VAL A 384 -42.54 -12.05 29.76
N LYS A 385 -41.57 -12.55 28.98
CA LYS A 385 -40.80 -13.75 29.31
C LYS A 385 -39.33 -13.41 29.43
N MET A 386 -38.65 -14.08 30.34
CA MET A 386 -37.27 -13.84 30.68
C MET A 386 -36.39 -15.06 30.32
N PRO A 387 -36.07 -15.30 29.02
CA PRO A 387 -35.12 -16.33 28.63
C PRO A 387 -33.70 -15.94 29.10
N GLU A 388 -32.77 -16.91 29.12
CA GLU A 388 -31.38 -16.71 29.57
C GLU A 388 -30.65 -15.54 28.84
N GLU A 389 -31.05 -15.20 27.61
CA GLU A 389 -30.37 -14.20 26.77
C GLU A 389 -31.13 -12.86 26.68
N GLY A 390 -32.01 -12.52 27.60
CA GLY A 390 -32.67 -11.20 27.57
C GLY A 390 -34.14 -11.21 27.96
N CYS A 391 -34.96 -10.37 27.29
CA CYS A 391 -36.38 -10.18 27.55
C CYS A 391 -37.18 -10.32 26.25
N ILE A 392 -38.30 -11.03 26.32
CA ILE A 392 -39.29 -11.11 25.22
C ILE A 392 -40.56 -10.44 25.70
N LEU A 393 -40.93 -9.30 25.07
CA LEU A 393 -42.18 -8.61 25.26
C LEU A 393 -43.11 -8.97 24.10
N LYS A 394 -44.35 -9.40 24.41
CA LYS A 394 -45.41 -9.60 23.42
C LYS A 394 -46.61 -8.73 23.74
N VAL A 395 -47.16 -8.10 22.73
CA VAL A 395 -48.43 -7.37 22.80
C VAL A 395 -49.36 -7.96 21.74
N LYS A 396 -50.52 -8.48 22.17
CA LYS A 396 -51.50 -9.09 21.28
C LYS A 396 -52.84 -8.39 21.41
N ASP A 397 -53.42 -8.03 20.29
CA ASP A 397 -54.78 -7.52 20.18
C ASP A 397 -55.65 -8.42 19.31
N HIS A 398 -56.95 -8.24 19.40
CA HIS A 398 -57.96 -8.90 18.56
C HIS A 398 -58.68 -7.88 17.66
N GLY A 399 -57.96 -6.88 17.21
CA GLY A 399 -58.45 -5.81 16.39
C GLY A 399 -58.60 -6.18 14.90
N LYS A 400 -58.60 -5.15 14.05
CA LYS A 400 -58.75 -5.28 12.60
C LYS A 400 -57.63 -5.99 11.86
N GLY A 401 -56.48 -6.19 12.49
CA GLY A 401 -55.31 -6.76 11.86
C GLY A 401 -54.63 -5.85 10.84
N ILE A 402 -53.59 -6.37 10.19
CA ILE A 402 -52.77 -5.65 9.21
C ILE A 402 -52.74 -6.42 7.90
N PRO A 403 -53.06 -5.77 6.75
CA PRO A 403 -52.98 -6.39 5.43
C PRO A 403 -51.56 -6.87 5.12
N LYS A 404 -51.38 -8.02 4.46
CA LYS A 404 -50.07 -8.61 4.15
C LYS A 404 -49.17 -7.67 3.34
N GLU A 405 -49.72 -6.85 2.45
CA GLU A 405 -48.97 -5.88 1.65
C GLU A 405 -48.39 -4.75 2.52
N ALA A 406 -49.13 -4.35 3.58
CA ALA A 406 -48.72 -3.29 4.49
C ALA A 406 -47.61 -3.74 5.45
N MET A 407 -47.53 -5.04 5.77
CA MET A 407 -46.58 -5.62 6.75
C MET A 407 -45.11 -5.26 6.47
N LYS A 408 -44.74 -5.06 5.23
CA LYS A 408 -43.33 -4.70 4.85
C LYS A 408 -42.99 -3.25 5.15
N HIS A 409 -43.98 -2.41 5.31
CA HIS A 409 -43.79 -0.95 5.38
C HIS A 409 -44.30 -0.36 6.73
N ILE A 410 -44.90 -1.14 7.59
CA ILE A 410 -45.54 -0.65 8.84
C ILE A 410 -44.57 0.01 9.82
N THR A 411 -43.30 -0.30 9.76
CA THR A 411 -42.24 0.34 10.56
C THR A 411 -41.59 1.56 9.88
N GLU A 412 -41.93 1.83 8.62
CA GLU A 412 -41.48 3.05 7.95
C GLU A 412 -42.18 4.28 8.56
N ALA A 413 -41.40 5.33 8.79
CA ALA A 413 -41.93 6.57 9.33
C ALA A 413 -43.00 7.18 8.40
N PHE A 414 -44.13 7.63 8.95
CA PHE A 414 -45.28 8.21 8.23
C PHE A 414 -46.04 7.21 7.35
N TYR A 415 -45.67 5.92 7.34
CA TYR A 415 -46.46 4.90 6.65
C TYR A 415 -47.76 4.60 7.36
N ARG A 416 -48.86 4.42 6.60
CA ARG A 416 -50.20 4.16 7.08
C ARG A 416 -50.90 3.24 6.12
N ALA A 417 -51.40 2.09 6.63
CA ALA A 417 -52.13 1.14 5.79
C ALA A 417 -53.48 1.72 5.25
N ASP A 418 -54.14 2.61 6.03
CA ASP A 418 -55.34 3.30 5.63
C ASP A 418 -55.21 4.83 5.80
N LYS A 419 -55.05 5.55 4.69
CA LYS A 419 -54.82 7.01 4.68
C LYS A 419 -56.06 7.85 5.03
N ALA A 420 -57.26 7.34 4.78
CA ALA A 420 -58.48 8.11 4.95
C ALA A 420 -58.94 8.16 6.40
N ARG A 421 -58.92 7.02 7.08
CA ARG A 421 -59.43 6.84 8.42
C ARG A 421 -58.46 7.32 9.50
N ALA A 422 -57.19 7.14 9.30
CA ALA A 422 -56.16 7.55 10.27
C ALA A 422 -56.03 9.09 10.41
N ARG A 423 -56.69 9.91 9.55
CA ARG A 423 -56.76 11.37 9.76
C ARG A 423 -57.71 11.73 10.93
N SER A 424 -58.81 11.02 11.10
CA SER A 424 -59.74 11.25 12.19
C SER A 424 -59.22 10.81 13.57
N GLU A 425 -58.26 9.88 13.56
CA GLU A 425 -57.69 9.33 14.80
C GLU A 425 -56.39 9.97 15.26
N GLY A 426 -55.91 11.03 14.56
CA GLY A 426 -54.73 11.82 14.96
C GLY A 426 -53.39 11.09 14.92
N SER A 427 -53.32 9.93 14.24
CA SER A 427 -52.10 9.11 14.22
C SER A 427 -51.17 9.53 13.09
N ALA A 428 -49.96 9.97 13.41
CA ALA A 428 -48.96 10.47 12.45
C ALA A 428 -48.16 9.38 11.73
N GLY A 429 -48.36 8.09 12.03
CA GLY A 429 -47.56 6.97 11.48
C GLY A 429 -46.14 6.92 11.97
N LEU A 430 -45.83 7.53 13.11
CA LEU A 430 -44.47 7.56 13.71
C LEU A 430 -44.31 6.53 14.87
N GLY A 431 -45.39 5.97 15.42
CA GLY A 431 -45.33 5.14 16.60
C GLY A 431 -44.52 3.85 16.41
N LEU A 432 -44.79 3.09 15.32
CA LEU A 432 -44.05 1.86 15.01
C LEU A 432 -42.63 2.11 14.56
N ALA A 433 -42.36 3.21 13.84
CA ALA A 433 -41.01 3.64 13.50
C ALA A 433 -40.18 3.95 14.76
N LEU A 434 -40.79 4.61 15.76
CA LEU A 434 -40.15 4.84 17.05
C LEU A 434 -39.91 3.53 17.80
N CYS A 435 -40.88 2.60 17.77
CA CYS A 435 -40.72 1.26 18.36
C CYS A 435 -39.52 0.51 17.74
N GLU A 436 -39.45 0.49 16.41
CA GLU A 436 -38.33 -0.14 15.69
C GLU A 436 -36.99 0.48 16.08
N LYS A 437 -36.93 1.81 16.16
CA LYS A 437 -35.72 2.51 16.58
C LYS A 437 -35.30 2.19 18.01
N ILE A 438 -36.26 2.15 18.96
CA ILE A 438 -35.99 1.77 20.36
C ILE A 438 -35.46 0.35 20.43
N VAL A 439 -36.07 -0.58 19.68
CA VAL A 439 -35.65 -1.97 19.64
C VAL A 439 -34.22 -2.12 19.07
N GLN A 440 -33.90 -1.41 18.00
CA GLN A 440 -32.54 -1.37 17.44
C GLN A 440 -31.51 -0.83 18.42
N LEU A 441 -31.86 0.21 19.19
CA LEU A 441 -30.98 0.79 20.19
C LEU A 441 -30.72 -0.19 21.37
N HIS A 442 -31.64 -1.13 21.64
CA HIS A 442 -31.48 -2.22 22.60
C HIS A 442 -30.91 -3.50 21.96
N HIS A 443 -30.35 -3.42 20.74
CA HIS A 443 -29.81 -4.56 20.00
C HIS A 443 -30.81 -5.70 19.81
N GLY A 444 -32.11 -5.37 19.81
CA GLY A 444 -33.22 -6.31 19.75
C GLY A 444 -33.74 -6.54 18.33
N ARG A 445 -34.85 -7.28 18.27
CA ARG A 445 -35.62 -7.51 17.04
C ARG A 445 -37.11 -7.39 17.35
N MET A 446 -37.88 -6.77 16.45
CA MET A 446 -39.34 -6.71 16.49
C MET A 446 -39.91 -7.49 15.31
N THR A 447 -40.93 -8.33 15.58
CA THR A 447 -41.65 -9.13 14.58
C THR A 447 -43.14 -8.98 14.76
N PHE A 448 -43.88 -9.11 13.65
CA PHE A 448 -45.33 -8.95 13.60
C PHE A 448 -45.97 -10.22 13.05
N GLU A 449 -47.00 -10.73 13.74
CA GLU A 449 -47.90 -11.76 13.26
C GLU A 449 -49.30 -11.18 13.22
N SER A 450 -49.89 -11.02 12.02
CA SER A 450 -51.20 -10.39 11.87
C SER A 450 -51.96 -10.98 10.70
N GLU A 451 -53.26 -11.12 10.92
CA GLU A 451 -54.20 -11.51 9.87
C GLU A 451 -55.40 -10.52 9.90
N GLU A 452 -55.76 -10.04 8.72
CA GLU A 452 -56.84 -9.06 8.58
C GLU A 452 -58.16 -9.60 9.16
N GLY A 453 -58.77 -8.87 10.10
CA GLY A 453 -59.95 -9.27 10.86
C GLY A 453 -59.72 -10.17 12.04
N SER A 454 -58.49 -10.63 12.33
CA SER A 454 -58.17 -11.56 13.44
C SER A 454 -57.31 -10.93 14.54
N GLY A 455 -56.74 -9.74 14.29
CA GLY A 455 -55.88 -9.02 15.22
C GLY A 455 -54.40 -9.06 14.89
N THR A 456 -53.58 -8.56 15.82
CA THR A 456 -52.12 -8.48 15.67
C THR A 456 -51.37 -8.92 16.92
N GLU A 457 -50.33 -9.70 16.76
CA GLU A 457 -49.34 -10.01 17.82
C GLU A 457 -48.01 -9.38 17.41
N VAL A 458 -47.48 -8.48 18.26
CA VAL A 458 -46.16 -7.89 18.14
C VAL A 458 -45.23 -8.55 19.15
N THR A 459 -44.16 -9.14 18.67
CA THR A 459 -43.14 -9.75 19.53
C THR A 459 -41.85 -8.92 19.43
N VAL A 460 -41.35 -8.45 20.59
CA VAL A 460 -40.12 -7.71 20.74
C VAL A 460 -39.14 -8.55 21.56
N VAL A 461 -37.99 -8.83 21.02
CA VAL A 461 -36.88 -9.55 21.69
C VAL A 461 -35.78 -8.54 21.95
N LEU A 462 -35.45 -8.29 23.22
CA LEU A 462 -34.35 -7.43 23.65
C LEU A 462 -33.26 -8.34 24.26
N ARG A 463 -32.00 -8.11 23.89
CA ARG A 463 -30.87 -8.93 24.35
C ARG A 463 -30.25 -8.37 25.64
N ALA A 464 -29.72 -9.24 26.48
CA ALA A 464 -29.17 -8.90 27.80
C ALA A 464 -27.79 -8.20 27.73
N GLU A 465 -27.01 -8.44 26.64
CA GLU A 465 -25.73 -7.80 26.36
C GLU A 465 -25.46 -7.82 24.85
N GLY A 466 -24.62 -6.88 24.37
CA GLY A 466 -24.19 -6.83 22.99
C GLY A 466 -23.30 -8.03 22.62
N GLY A 467 -23.94 -9.17 22.35
CA GLY A 467 -23.28 -10.30 21.71
C GLY A 467 -22.88 -9.91 20.27
N GLU A 468 -21.61 -9.96 19.98
CA GLU A 468 -21.07 -9.81 18.63
C GLU A 468 -21.86 -10.68 17.65
N ASN A 469 -22.26 -10.06 16.53
CA ASN A 469 -22.85 -10.78 15.41
C ASN A 469 -21.85 -11.84 14.91
N SER A 470 -22.20 -13.11 15.07
CA SER A 470 -21.59 -14.22 14.34
C SER A 470 -22.08 -14.22 12.90
#